data_b6d68731ce2ecde0a679d8a5f416e3e5
#
_entry.id   b6d68731ce2ecde0a679d8a5f416e3e5
#
_cell.length_a   1.000
_cell.length_b   1.000
_cell.length_c   1.000
_cell.angle_alpha   90.00
_cell.angle_beta   90.00
_cell.angle_gamma   90.00
#
_symmetry.space_group_name_H-M   'P 1'
#
loop_
_entity.id
_entity.type
_entity.pdbx_description
1 polymer ?
#
loop_
_entity_poly.entity_id
_entity_poly.type
_entity_poly.pdbx_seq_one_letter_code
_entity_poly.pdbx_strand_id
1 'polypeptide(L)'
;MDIEPLDASFGAILRDIALTDLNEDAFRILYDIWLDYGLLVFPGQHLNNASQIDFTRRFGELEFEIFELSNVKDDGSIREDSEDDMVKILKGNMGWHHDSTYMPVQAKGAVFRADVVPT
;
A
#
# COMPACT_ATOMS: atom_id res chain seq x y z
N MET A 1 -18.55 -5.60 -6.79
CA MET A 1 -17.72 -4.82 -5.81
C MET A 1 -18.58 -4.65 -4.56
N ASP A 2 -18.17 -5.25 -3.48
CA ASP A 2 -18.82 -5.18 -2.17
C ASP A 2 -17.98 -4.30 -1.25
N ILE A 3 -18.61 -3.35 -0.55
CA ILE A 3 -17.95 -2.33 0.26
C ILE A 3 -18.35 -2.55 1.73
N GLU A 4 -17.38 -2.85 2.56
CA GLU A 4 -17.54 -3.03 4.00
C GLU A 4 -16.75 -1.93 4.74
N PRO A 5 -17.40 -0.89 5.29
CA PRO A 5 -16.70 0.11 6.09
C PRO A 5 -15.97 -0.53 7.28
N LEU A 6 -14.76 -0.05 7.57
CA LEU A 6 -14.05 -0.47 8.78
C LEU A 6 -14.74 0.09 10.03
N ASP A 7 -14.70 -0.67 11.12
CA ASP A 7 -15.07 -0.15 12.46
C ASP A 7 -13.98 0.78 13.00
N ALA A 8 -13.80 1.91 12.29
CA ALA A 8 -12.76 2.91 12.53
C ALA A 8 -13.22 4.28 12.01
N SER A 9 -12.42 5.32 12.25
CA SER A 9 -12.73 6.69 11.80
C SER A 9 -12.77 6.85 10.28
N PHE A 10 -12.09 5.96 9.53
CA PHE A 10 -12.02 5.94 8.07
C PHE A 10 -11.61 4.54 7.58
N GLY A 11 -11.79 4.31 6.28
CA GLY A 11 -11.37 3.09 5.60
C GLY A 11 -12.51 2.13 5.29
N ALA A 12 -12.31 1.32 4.25
CA ALA A 12 -13.23 0.26 3.85
C ALA A 12 -12.48 -0.96 3.28
N ILE A 13 -13.10 -2.13 3.41
CA ILE A 13 -12.67 -3.35 2.73
C ILE A 13 -13.50 -3.48 1.45
N LEU A 14 -12.83 -3.68 0.32
CA LEU A 14 -13.47 -3.93 -0.97
C LEU A 14 -13.28 -5.39 -1.37
N ARG A 15 -14.40 -6.10 -1.55
CA ARG A 15 -14.45 -7.48 -2.01
C ARG A 15 -15.06 -7.57 -3.40
N ASP A 16 -15.03 -8.75 -3.99
CA ASP A 16 -15.59 -9.02 -5.33
C ASP A 16 -15.06 -8.06 -6.41
N ILE A 17 -13.75 -7.84 -6.37
CA ILE A 17 -13.01 -7.00 -7.30
C ILE A 17 -11.66 -7.65 -7.62
N ALA A 18 -11.25 -7.60 -8.88
CA ALA A 18 -9.92 -7.99 -9.33
C ALA A 18 -9.17 -6.74 -9.79
N LEU A 19 -8.12 -6.35 -9.06
CA LEU A 19 -7.37 -5.13 -9.38
C LEU A 19 -6.60 -5.22 -10.71
N THR A 20 -6.30 -6.44 -11.17
CA THR A 20 -5.63 -6.70 -12.44
C THR A 20 -6.56 -6.62 -13.65
N ASP A 21 -7.87 -6.56 -13.45
CA ASP A 21 -8.88 -6.61 -14.52
C ASP A 21 -9.87 -5.44 -14.42
N LEU A 22 -9.44 -4.32 -13.86
CA LEU A 22 -10.26 -3.12 -13.75
C LEU A 22 -10.32 -2.37 -15.07
N ASN A 23 -11.52 -2.27 -15.67
CA ASN A 23 -11.77 -1.31 -16.73
C ASN A 23 -11.81 0.13 -16.19
N GLU A 24 -11.91 1.11 -17.09
CA GLU A 24 -11.84 2.52 -16.72
C GLU A 24 -13.02 2.97 -15.85
N ASP A 25 -14.22 2.47 -16.13
CA ASP A 25 -15.40 2.84 -15.34
C ASP A 25 -15.34 2.27 -13.92
N ALA A 26 -14.91 1.01 -13.78
CA ALA A 26 -14.71 0.39 -12.47
C ALA A 26 -13.60 1.09 -11.66
N PHE A 27 -12.53 1.52 -12.33
CA PHE A 27 -11.48 2.28 -11.66
C PHE A 27 -11.97 3.66 -11.18
N ARG A 28 -12.78 4.35 -11.99
CA ARG A 28 -13.36 5.64 -11.58
C ARG A 28 -14.24 5.49 -10.33
N ILE A 29 -15.06 4.46 -10.28
CA ILE A 29 -15.88 4.14 -9.10
C ILE A 29 -14.98 3.85 -7.89
N LEU A 30 -13.94 3.03 -8.07
CA LEU A 30 -12.96 2.74 -7.01
C LEU A 30 -12.27 4.01 -6.52
N TYR A 31 -11.89 4.91 -7.42
CA TYR A 31 -11.26 6.17 -7.09
C TYR A 31 -12.16 7.06 -6.23
N ASP A 32 -13.45 7.16 -6.57
CA ASP A 32 -14.44 7.92 -5.79
C ASP A 32 -14.62 7.30 -4.39
N ILE A 33 -14.69 5.98 -4.29
CA ILE A 33 -14.75 5.27 -3.00
C ILE A 33 -13.48 5.57 -2.17
N TRP A 34 -12.30 5.59 -2.81
CA TRP A 34 -11.06 5.94 -2.11
C TRP A 34 -11.09 7.37 -1.56
N LEU A 35 -11.61 8.33 -2.29
CA LEU A 35 -11.77 9.70 -1.81
C LEU A 35 -12.73 9.79 -0.61
N ASP A 36 -13.78 8.99 -0.61
CA ASP A 36 -14.76 8.96 0.47
C ASP A 36 -14.21 8.32 1.76
N TYR A 37 -13.48 7.22 1.61
CA TYR A 37 -13.00 6.42 2.75
C TYR A 37 -11.55 6.68 3.16
N GLY A 38 -10.72 7.26 2.30
CA GLY A 38 -9.30 7.58 2.55
C GLY A 38 -8.35 6.37 2.58
N LEU A 39 -8.83 5.18 2.96
CA LEU A 39 -8.10 3.92 2.97
C LEU A 39 -8.97 2.81 2.39
N LEU A 40 -8.40 2.03 1.46
CA LEU A 40 -9.06 0.84 0.93
C LEU A 40 -8.20 -0.40 1.15
N VAL A 41 -8.82 -1.47 1.62
CA VAL A 41 -8.19 -2.78 1.82
C VAL A 41 -8.78 -3.75 0.82
N PHE A 42 -7.93 -4.46 0.09
CA PHE A 42 -8.31 -5.41 -0.96
C PHE A 42 -7.78 -6.81 -0.61
N PRO A 43 -8.54 -7.64 0.09
CA PRO A 43 -8.11 -9.00 0.42
C PRO A 43 -7.93 -9.88 -0.82
N GLY A 44 -6.95 -10.78 -0.78
CA GLY A 44 -6.81 -11.87 -1.73
C GLY A 44 -6.42 -11.49 -3.17
N GLN A 45 -5.80 -10.32 -3.39
CA GLN A 45 -5.46 -9.86 -4.74
C GLN A 45 -4.24 -10.56 -5.35
N HIS A 46 -3.29 -11.01 -4.53
CA HIS A 46 -2.07 -11.74 -4.96
C HIS A 46 -1.31 -11.05 -6.11
N LEU A 47 -1.19 -9.72 -6.06
CA LEU A 47 -0.47 -8.95 -7.05
C LEU A 47 1.03 -9.32 -7.06
N ASN A 48 1.64 -9.34 -8.23
CA ASN A 48 3.10 -9.28 -8.36
C ASN A 48 3.57 -7.82 -8.53
N ASN A 49 4.89 -7.60 -8.62
CA ASN A 49 5.43 -6.24 -8.73
C ASN A 49 4.91 -5.51 -9.97
N ALA A 50 4.84 -6.17 -11.12
CA ALA A 50 4.35 -5.55 -12.35
C ALA A 50 2.89 -5.11 -12.23
N SER A 51 2.01 -6.00 -11.76
CA SER A 51 0.59 -5.68 -11.60
C SER A 51 0.33 -4.63 -10.51
N GLN A 52 1.15 -4.59 -9.45
CA GLN A 52 1.09 -3.52 -8.45
C GLN A 52 1.48 -2.17 -9.05
N ILE A 53 2.57 -2.12 -9.84
CA ILE A 53 3.03 -0.92 -10.54
C ILE A 53 1.94 -0.43 -11.50
N ASP A 54 1.38 -1.32 -12.32
CA ASP A 54 0.35 -0.97 -13.29
C ASP A 54 -0.91 -0.42 -12.62
N PHE A 55 -1.34 -1.03 -11.53
CA PHE A 55 -2.46 -0.53 -10.73
C PHE A 55 -2.15 0.85 -10.13
N THR A 56 -0.96 1.03 -9.56
CA THR A 56 -0.57 2.29 -8.91
C THR A 56 -0.49 3.44 -9.92
N ARG A 57 -0.01 3.19 -11.14
CA ARG A 57 0.08 4.19 -12.22
C ARG A 57 -1.27 4.77 -12.62
N ARG A 58 -2.37 4.10 -12.34
CA ARG A 58 -3.71 4.63 -12.60
C ARG A 58 -4.06 5.85 -11.74
N PHE A 59 -3.39 6.01 -10.59
CA PHE A 59 -3.58 7.18 -9.71
C PHE A 59 -2.72 8.38 -10.09
N GLY A 60 -1.68 8.18 -10.89
CA GLY A 60 -0.75 9.22 -11.33
C GLY A 60 0.67 8.70 -11.56
N GLU A 61 1.59 9.64 -11.75
CA GLU A 61 3.02 9.31 -11.87
C GLU A 61 3.56 8.76 -10.55
N LEU A 62 4.49 7.82 -10.65
CA LEU A 62 5.10 7.18 -9.48
C LEU A 62 6.31 7.95 -8.99
N GLU A 63 6.40 8.15 -7.69
CA GLU A 63 7.62 8.60 -7.02
C GLU A 63 8.67 7.48 -7.01
N PHE A 64 8.22 6.25 -6.68
CA PHE A 64 8.99 5.01 -6.72
C PHE A 64 8.16 3.91 -7.38
N GLU A 65 8.80 3.00 -8.11
CA GLU A 65 8.07 1.84 -8.64
C GLU A 65 7.73 0.85 -7.53
N ILE A 66 8.74 0.37 -6.80
CA ILE A 66 8.57 -0.50 -5.63
C ILE A 66 9.58 -0.10 -4.57
N PHE A 67 9.13 -0.02 -3.34
CA PHE A 67 9.97 0.11 -2.16
C PHE A 67 9.61 -1.00 -1.17
N GLU A 68 10.58 -1.85 -0.84
CA GLU A 68 10.36 -2.96 0.09
C GLU A 68 10.55 -2.52 1.54
N LEU A 69 9.52 -2.76 2.34
CA LEU A 69 9.57 -2.62 3.80
C LEU A 69 9.69 -4.02 4.41
N SER A 70 10.90 -4.46 4.70
CA SER A 70 11.16 -5.82 5.17
C SER A 70 12.25 -5.86 6.22
N ASN A 71 12.04 -6.65 7.27
CA ASN A 71 13.07 -7.03 8.20
C ASN A 71 13.74 -8.38 7.84
N VAL A 72 13.45 -8.93 6.66
CA VAL A 72 14.09 -10.14 6.14
C VAL A 72 15.30 -9.75 5.31
N LYS A 73 16.43 -10.45 5.52
CA LYS A 73 17.64 -10.34 4.71
C LYS A 73 17.56 -11.21 3.46
N ASP A 74 18.47 -10.99 2.52
CA ASP A 74 18.53 -11.75 1.27
C ASP A 74 18.74 -13.27 1.48
N ASP A 75 19.35 -13.66 2.60
CA ASP A 75 19.54 -15.06 3.00
C ASP A 75 18.32 -15.67 3.72
N GLY A 76 17.23 -14.91 3.87
CA GLY A 76 16.00 -15.31 4.54
C GLY A 76 16.02 -15.17 6.06
N SER A 77 17.14 -14.76 6.67
CA SER A 77 17.20 -14.51 8.10
C SER A 77 16.53 -13.19 8.49
N ILE A 78 16.08 -13.08 9.74
CA ILE A 78 15.46 -11.86 10.27
C ILE A 78 16.53 -10.88 10.75
N ARG A 79 16.33 -9.59 10.47
CA ARG A 79 17.14 -8.50 11.01
C ARG A 79 16.67 -8.19 12.44
N GLU A 80 17.44 -8.66 13.43
CA GLU A 80 17.12 -8.46 14.84
C GLU A 80 18.00 -7.40 15.50
N ASP A 81 19.13 -7.07 14.87
CA ASP A 81 20.11 -6.12 15.42
C ASP A 81 19.51 -4.70 15.42
N SER A 82 19.42 -4.10 16.61
CA SER A 82 18.95 -2.72 16.77
C SER A 82 19.87 -1.68 16.11
N GLU A 83 21.09 -2.03 15.79
CA GLU A 83 22.04 -1.15 15.08
C GLU A 83 21.95 -1.27 13.55
N ASP A 84 21.21 -2.25 13.02
CA ASP A 84 20.92 -2.37 11.57
C ASP A 84 20.10 -1.17 11.10
N ASP A 85 20.57 -0.52 10.04
CA ASP A 85 19.92 0.71 9.52
C ASP A 85 18.48 0.48 9.06
N MET A 86 18.17 -0.69 8.47
CA MET A 86 16.80 -1.03 8.08
C MET A 86 15.90 -1.17 9.31
N VAL A 87 16.38 -1.79 10.38
CA VAL A 87 15.63 -1.90 11.64
C VAL A 87 15.36 -0.52 12.24
N LYS A 88 16.35 0.39 12.18
CA LYS A 88 16.17 1.79 12.64
C LYS A 88 15.11 2.53 11.80
N ILE A 89 15.12 2.36 10.48
CA ILE A 89 14.12 2.93 9.57
C ILE A 89 12.73 2.38 9.90
N LEU A 90 12.58 1.07 10.02
CA LEU A 90 11.30 0.43 10.34
C LEU A 90 10.76 0.91 11.71
N LYS A 91 11.62 1.02 12.73
CA LYS A 91 11.22 1.55 14.04
C LYS A 91 10.84 3.03 13.97
N GLY A 92 11.55 3.84 13.18
CA GLY A 92 11.23 5.25 12.96
C GLY A 92 9.84 5.43 12.33
N ASN A 93 9.48 4.55 11.40
CA ASN A 93 8.17 4.59 10.72
C ASN A 93 6.99 4.15 11.60
N MET A 94 7.23 3.59 12.79
CA MET A 94 6.15 3.25 13.73
C MET A 94 5.50 4.46 14.41
N GLY A 95 6.18 5.61 14.42
CA GLY A 95 5.60 6.86 14.94
C GLY A 95 4.60 7.48 13.94
N TRP A 96 3.65 8.28 14.44
CA TRP A 96 2.79 9.07 13.57
C TRP A 96 3.61 9.99 12.68
N HIS A 97 3.46 9.87 11.39
CA HIS A 97 4.18 10.66 10.40
C HIS A 97 3.32 10.85 9.14
N HIS A 98 3.80 11.68 8.26
CA HIS A 98 3.24 11.91 6.95
C HIS A 98 4.33 11.67 5.91
N ASP A 99 4.09 10.80 4.95
CA ASP A 99 5.06 10.49 3.91
C ASP A 99 5.28 11.67 2.96
N SER A 100 6.47 11.72 2.35
CA SER A 100 6.84 12.67 1.28
C SER A 100 6.72 14.15 1.64
N THR A 101 6.67 14.53 2.92
CA THR A 101 6.60 15.94 3.35
C THR A 101 7.84 16.76 3.00
N TYR A 102 8.95 16.10 2.71
CA TYR A 102 10.21 16.70 2.27
C TYR A 102 10.29 16.93 0.76
N MET A 103 9.30 16.44 -0.01
CA MET A 103 9.25 16.57 -1.46
C MET A 103 8.53 17.87 -1.88
N PRO A 104 8.97 18.54 -2.97
CA PRO A 104 8.25 19.70 -3.52
C PRO A 104 6.82 19.38 -3.95
N VAL A 105 6.58 18.18 -4.43
CA VAL A 105 5.23 17.63 -4.71
C VAL A 105 5.05 16.42 -3.83
N GLN A 106 4.08 16.49 -2.94
CA GLN A 106 3.78 15.42 -2.01
C GLN A 106 3.06 14.27 -2.71
N ALA A 107 3.35 13.02 -2.29
CA ALA A 107 2.64 11.87 -2.80
C ALA A 107 1.13 11.98 -2.51
N LYS A 108 0.32 11.68 -3.53
CA LYS A 108 -1.16 11.65 -3.43
C LYS A 108 -1.64 10.50 -2.56
N GLY A 109 -0.94 9.37 -2.60
CA GLY A 109 -1.27 8.16 -1.86
C GLY A 109 -0.19 7.10 -2.07
N ALA A 110 -0.39 5.94 -1.47
CA ALA A 110 0.48 4.79 -1.61
C ALA A 110 -0.32 3.51 -1.80
N VAL A 111 0.21 2.57 -2.56
CA VAL A 111 -0.34 1.21 -2.70
C VAL A 111 0.62 0.24 -2.01
N PHE A 112 0.19 -0.31 -0.89
CA PHE A 112 0.93 -1.32 -0.13
C PHE A 112 0.44 -2.72 -0.48
N ARG A 113 1.39 -3.66 -0.57
CA ARG A 113 1.12 -5.09 -0.66
C ARG A 113 1.79 -5.78 0.52
N ALA A 114 1.03 -6.59 1.25
CA ALA A 114 1.55 -7.43 2.31
C ALA A 114 1.85 -8.83 1.75
N ASP A 115 3.13 -9.18 1.62
CA ASP A 115 3.57 -10.51 1.17
C ASP A 115 3.67 -11.49 2.34
N VAL A 116 4.10 -10.99 3.51
CA VAL A 116 4.18 -11.76 4.75
C VAL A 116 3.56 -10.91 5.87
N VAL A 117 2.64 -11.50 6.61
CA VAL A 117 2.00 -10.86 7.76
C VAL A 117 2.28 -11.68 9.02
N PRO A 118 2.40 -11.04 10.20
CA PRO A 118 2.48 -11.76 11.48
C PRO A 118 1.26 -12.64 11.70
N THR A 119 1.48 -13.82 12.28
CA THR A 119 0.43 -14.77 12.69
C THR A 119 0.00 -14.50 14.12
#